data_21f03e4b73eb6b76f87bfbe181703834
#
_entry.id   21f03e4b73eb6b76f87bfbe181703834
#
_cell.length_a   1.000
_cell.length_b   1.000
_cell.length_c   1.000
_cell.angle_alpha   90.00
_cell.angle_beta   90.00
_cell.angle_gamma   90.00
#
_symmetry.space_group_name_H-M   'P 1'
#
loop_
_entity.id
_entity.type
_entity.pdbx_description
1 polymer ?
#
loop_
_entity_poly.entity_id
_entity_poly.type
_entity_poly.pdbx_seq_one_letter_code
_entity_poly.pdbx_strand_id
1 'polypeptide(L)'
;MSAAFVPTQTQSPAGSLVSYIAPGAPATRRPATGSEPNLRPEIGCTPAWYRQHAEIDFGERYHTDPAYRRDCVVTMRRVLRERFPGTRVGGADRSEGPLDLLTGTYGAGTVAAIYGVPLVYYPDNWPNCAHHYLTDEELARLEPPDLDENPHFNGLTEQVEWIARSEGGVAGFVNWQGVLNNAHRLRGEQLFLDMIDEPAKARHLFACVAQTMEDGIRRLHERQRASGVDYRFVTVSNCLVNLVSPNIYREQLLPFDQHLAALYGCIGIHNCAWNATPYLESYARVPGVAYIDMGEDTDLALARSLFPDARRAVMIPPTALLSRTTGDQAGRIGLIARELGPCDLVFADLEAGTPDALVRHLTELGITIAEP
;
A
#
# COMPACT_ATOMS: atom_id res chain seq x y z
N MET A 1 -13.36 18.67 -24.34
CA MET A 1 -13.82 17.34 -23.93
C MET A 1 -12.56 16.47 -23.85
N SER A 2 -11.95 16.40 -22.66
CA SER A 2 -10.80 15.55 -22.41
C SER A 2 -11.32 14.17 -22.09
N ALA A 3 -11.03 13.20 -22.92
CA ALA A 3 -11.34 11.81 -22.63
C ALA A 3 -10.57 11.39 -21.39
N ALA A 4 -11.26 11.02 -20.33
CA ALA A 4 -10.68 10.42 -19.16
C ALA A 4 -9.90 9.17 -19.62
N PHE A 5 -8.61 9.17 -19.40
CA PHE A 5 -7.74 8.05 -19.70
C PHE A 5 -8.06 6.94 -18.70
N VAL A 6 -8.78 5.93 -19.14
CA VAL A 6 -8.92 4.66 -18.40
C VAL A 6 -7.70 3.82 -18.77
N PRO A 7 -6.82 3.51 -17.81
CA PRO A 7 -5.70 2.62 -18.11
C PRO A 7 -6.27 1.26 -18.52
N THR A 8 -5.98 0.82 -19.72
CA THR A 8 -6.16 -0.58 -20.12
C THR A 8 -5.20 -1.41 -19.27
N GLN A 9 -5.63 -1.79 -18.10
CA GLN A 9 -4.96 -2.81 -17.31
C GLN A 9 -5.21 -4.13 -18.03
N THR A 10 -4.14 -4.82 -18.40
CA THR A 10 -4.20 -6.27 -18.48
C THR A 10 -4.72 -6.71 -17.10
N GLN A 11 -5.97 -7.10 -17.05
CA GLN A 11 -6.65 -7.51 -15.85
C GLN A 11 -5.83 -8.65 -15.26
N SER A 12 -5.16 -8.39 -14.13
CA SER A 12 -4.87 -9.54 -13.26
C SER A 12 -6.20 -10.19 -12.99
N PRO A 13 -6.32 -11.51 -13.11
CA PRO A 13 -7.60 -12.18 -12.97
C PRO A 13 -8.23 -11.72 -11.67
N ALA A 14 -9.44 -11.27 -11.80
CA ALA A 14 -10.28 -10.92 -10.70
C ALA A 14 -10.22 -12.01 -9.64
N GLY A 15 -9.99 -11.64 -8.40
CA GLY A 15 -10.01 -12.56 -7.26
C GLY A 15 -8.67 -13.03 -6.72
N SER A 16 -7.53 -12.55 -7.18
CA SER A 16 -6.30 -12.84 -6.47
C SER A 16 -6.25 -11.98 -5.19
N LEU A 17 -6.35 -12.62 -4.07
CA LEU A 17 -5.93 -12.08 -2.80
C LEU A 17 -4.43 -11.89 -2.87
N VAL A 18 -4.02 -10.68 -2.96
CA VAL A 18 -2.61 -10.33 -3.07
C VAL A 18 -2.16 -9.59 -1.84
N SER A 19 -2.91 -9.59 -0.79
CA SER A 19 -2.79 -8.64 0.30
C SER A 19 -1.79 -8.98 1.36
N TYR A 20 -1.11 -10.01 1.18
CA TYR A 20 -0.21 -10.54 2.19
C TYR A 20 1.12 -9.79 2.28
N ILE A 21 1.34 -8.77 1.48
CA ILE A 21 2.72 -8.44 1.19
C ILE A 21 3.19 -7.09 1.71
N ALA A 22 2.37 -6.24 2.18
CA ALA A 22 2.89 -4.99 2.73
C ALA A 22 2.16 -4.61 4.00
N PRO A 23 2.89 -4.14 5.02
CA PRO A 23 2.28 -3.59 6.22
C PRO A 23 1.24 -2.55 5.82
N GLY A 24 -0.01 -2.76 6.23
CA GLY A 24 -1.08 -1.85 5.93
C GLY A 24 -1.38 -1.62 4.45
N ALA A 25 -0.86 -2.48 3.57
CA ALA A 25 -1.17 -2.41 2.16
C ALA A 25 -2.18 -3.48 1.81
N PRO A 26 -3.44 -3.14 1.64
CA PRO A 26 -4.34 -4.01 0.94
C PRO A 26 -3.80 -4.16 -0.48
N ALA A 27 -3.86 -5.35 -0.95
CA ALA A 27 -3.35 -5.70 -2.23
C ALA A 27 -3.95 -4.93 -3.37
N THR A 28 -5.18 -4.58 -3.24
CA THR A 28 -5.92 -4.07 -4.36
C THR A 28 -5.90 -2.56 -4.46
N ARG A 29 -4.90 -1.87 -4.05
CA ARG A 29 -4.76 -0.42 -4.29
C ARG A 29 -4.79 -0.10 -5.79
N ARG A 30 -5.97 -0.24 -6.41
CA ARG A 30 -6.21 -0.08 -7.85
C ARG A 30 -7.39 0.85 -8.07
N PRO A 31 -7.46 1.50 -9.23
CA PRO A 31 -8.66 2.22 -9.65
C PRO A 31 -9.90 1.33 -9.67
N ALA A 32 -11.08 1.93 -9.54
CA ALA A 32 -12.34 1.24 -9.74
C ALA A 32 -12.48 0.82 -11.21
N THR A 33 -13.13 -0.33 -11.43
CA THR A 33 -13.48 -0.83 -12.76
C THR A 33 -14.94 -0.52 -13.11
N GLY A 34 -15.74 -0.17 -12.11
CA GLY A 34 -17.18 0.05 -12.22
C GLY A 34 -18.00 -1.24 -12.16
N SER A 35 -17.34 -2.40 -11.99
CA SER A 35 -17.98 -3.71 -11.86
C SER A 35 -17.81 -4.33 -10.48
N GLU A 36 -17.30 -3.57 -9.52
CA GLU A 36 -17.07 -4.05 -8.17
C GLU A 36 -18.38 -4.44 -7.49
N PRO A 37 -18.41 -5.55 -6.72
CA PRO A 37 -19.54 -5.89 -5.87
C PRO A 37 -19.70 -4.85 -4.76
N ASN A 38 -20.92 -4.79 -4.17
CA ASN A 38 -21.21 -3.81 -3.12
C ASN A 38 -20.23 -3.88 -1.94
N LEU A 39 -19.80 -5.10 -1.58
CA LEU A 39 -18.72 -5.36 -0.60
C LEU A 39 -17.78 -6.41 -1.15
N ARG A 40 -16.49 -6.16 -1.00
CA ARG A 40 -15.44 -7.10 -1.34
C ARG A 40 -14.45 -7.25 -0.19
N PRO A 41 -14.50 -8.35 0.57
CA PRO A 41 -13.55 -8.61 1.63
C PRO A 41 -12.17 -8.95 1.06
N GLU A 42 -11.14 -8.33 1.65
CA GLU A 42 -9.73 -8.62 1.43
C GLU A 42 -9.08 -9.06 2.75
N ILE A 43 -8.34 -10.14 2.72
CA ILE A 43 -7.74 -10.73 3.91
C ILE A 43 -6.23 -10.78 3.73
N GLY A 44 -5.49 -10.21 4.67
CA GLY A 44 -4.03 -10.19 4.69
C GLY A 44 -3.48 -10.79 5.98
N CYS A 45 -2.54 -11.74 5.86
CA CYS A 45 -1.86 -12.34 7.00
C CYS A 45 -0.50 -11.70 7.21
N THR A 46 -0.02 -11.68 8.46
CA THR A 46 1.31 -11.17 8.80
C THR A 46 2.42 -12.12 8.32
N PRO A 47 3.68 -11.63 8.21
CA PRO A 47 4.84 -12.49 8.06
C PRO A 47 4.94 -13.57 9.15
N ALA A 48 4.62 -13.25 10.41
CA ALA A 48 4.61 -14.22 11.51
C ALA A 48 3.64 -15.37 11.26
N TRP A 49 2.45 -15.08 10.72
CA TRP A 49 1.49 -16.10 10.33
C TRP A 49 2.04 -17.03 9.24
N TYR A 50 2.67 -16.47 8.19
CA TYR A 50 3.28 -17.28 7.13
C TYR A 50 4.50 -18.05 7.61
N ARG A 51 5.31 -17.50 8.52
CA ARG A 51 6.41 -18.22 9.14
C ARG A 51 5.89 -19.46 9.88
N GLN A 52 4.80 -19.31 10.64
CA GLN A 52 4.20 -20.41 11.40
C GLN A 52 3.55 -21.47 10.50
N HIS A 53 2.87 -21.08 9.42
CA HIS A 53 2.03 -21.99 8.63
C HIS A 53 2.64 -22.40 7.29
N ALA A 54 3.67 -21.72 6.84
CA ALA A 54 4.32 -21.95 5.55
C ALA A 54 5.85 -22.03 5.65
N GLU A 55 6.41 -21.91 6.87
CA GLU A 55 7.86 -21.92 7.15
C GLU A 55 8.67 -20.88 6.34
N ILE A 56 8.03 -19.77 5.97
CA ILE A 56 8.67 -18.71 5.19
C ILE A 56 9.50 -17.83 6.10
N ASP A 57 10.73 -17.56 5.69
CA ASP A 57 11.63 -16.60 6.32
C ASP A 57 11.55 -15.26 5.57
N PHE A 58 11.05 -14.21 6.24
CA PHE A 58 10.96 -12.85 5.71
C PHE A 58 12.21 -11.99 5.97
N GLY A 59 13.32 -12.62 6.33
CA GLY A 59 14.60 -11.95 6.52
C GLY A 59 15.14 -11.28 5.24
N GLU A 60 16.36 -10.79 5.28
CA GLU A 60 16.97 -10.03 4.18
C GLU A 60 16.85 -10.71 2.82
N ARG A 61 17.00 -12.04 2.78
CA ARG A 61 16.92 -12.82 1.55
C ARG A 61 15.58 -12.67 0.85
N TYR A 62 14.46 -12.57 1.59
CA TYR A 62 13.13 -12.34 0.99
C TYR A 62 13.08 -11.03 0.22
N HIS A 63 13.78 -10.02 0.70
CA HIS A 63 13.77 -8.67 0.12
C HIS A 63 14.81 -8.45 -0.97
N THR A 64 15.87 -9.26 -1.00
CA THR A 64 17.00 -9.07 -1.93
C THR A 64 17.14 -10.15 -3.00
N ASP A 65 16.56 -11.35 -2.77
CA ASP A 65 16.60 -12.49 -3.72
C ASP A 65 15.21 -12.73 -4.33
N PRO A 66 14.95 -12.27 -5.56
CA PRO A 66 13.66 -12.43 -6.20
C PRO A 66 13.32 -13.89 -6.53
N ALA A 67 14.32 -14.79 -6.69
CA ALA A 67 14.06 -16.21 -6.88
C ALA A 67 13.50 -16.86 -5.61
N TYR A 68 14.13 -16.58 -4.46
CA TYR A 68 13.61 -17.03 -3.17
C TYR A 68 12.21 -16.45 -2.90
N ARG A 69 12.01 -15.17 -3.15
CA ARG A 69 10.70 -14.51 -2.98
C ARG A 69 9.62 -15.14 -3.86
N ARG A 70 9.97 -15.54 -5.08
CA ARG A 70 9.07 -16.27 -5.98
C ARG A 70 8.59 -17.57 -5.35
N ASP A 71 9.50 -18.38 -4.82
CA ASP A 71 9.16 -19.65 -4.16
C ASP A 71 8.29 -19.41 -2.92
N CYS A 72 8.57 -18.36 -2.15
CA CYS A 72 7.74 -17.92 -1.03
C CYS A 72 6.31 -17.56 -1.49
N VAL A 73 6.14 -16.75 -2.53
CA VAL A 73 4.83 -16.33 -3.05
C VAL A 73 4.01 -17.53 -3.53
N VAL A 74 4.64 -18.47 -4.24
CA VAL A 74 3.98 -19.72 -4.67
C VAL A 74 3.54 -20.54 -3.47
N THR A 75 4.40 -20.66 -2.45
CA THR A 75 4.10 -21.38 -1.21
C THR A 75 2.96 -20.71 -0.43
N MET A 76 2.98 -19.38 -0.26
CA MET A 76 1.91 -18.63 0.39
C MET A 76 0.56 -18.89 -0.27
N ARG A 77 0.49 -18.79 -1.60
CA ARG A 77 -0.74 -19.06 -2.36
C ARG A 77 -1.24 -20.49 -2.16
N ARG A 78 -0.34 -21.47 -2.19
CA ARG A 78 -0.69 -22.87 -1.97
C ARG A 78 -1.27 -23.09 -0.57
N VAL A 79 -0.57 -22.61 0.46
CA VAL A 79 -1.00 -22.75 1.88
C VAL A 79 -2.35 -22.09 2.12
N LEU A 80 -2.59 -20.89 1.57
CA LEU A 80 -3.87 -20.21 1.70
C LEU A 80 -5.02 -21.02 1.06
N ARG A 81 -4.82 -21.54 -0.15
CA ARG A 81 -5.85 -22.36 -0.83
C ARG A 81 -6.14 -23.67 -0.08
N GLU A 82 -5.10 -24.35 0.40
CA GLU A 82 -5.24 -25.57 1.19
C GLU A 82 -5.98 -25.32 2.51
N ARG A 83 -5.73 -24.18 3.15
CA ARG A 83 -6.32 -23.84 4.44
C ARG A 83 -7.75 -23.30 4.32
N PHE A 84 -8.07 -22.61 3.25
CA PHE A 84 -9.38 -22.00 3.02
C PHE A 84 -10.04 -22.55 1.75
N PRO A 85 -10.32 -23.88 1.70
CA PRO A 85 -10.91 -24.52 0.51
C PRO A 85 -12.32 -23.96 0.27
N GLY A 86 -12.69 -23.84 -1.01
CA GLY A 86 -13.98 -23.27 -1.40
C GLY A 86 -14.09 -21.78 -1.29
N THR A 87 -12.98 -21.09 -1.00
CA THR A 87 -12.87 -19.64 -1.03
C THR A 87 -11.86 -19.23 -2.11
N ARG A 88 -11.79 -17.91 -2.41
CA ARG A 88 -10.73 -17.38 -3.27
C ARG A 88 -9.52 -16.85 -2.50
N VAL A 89 -9.43 -17.15 -1.21
CA VAL A 89 -8.24 -16.85 -0.43
C VAL A 89 -7.05 -17.60 -1.03
N GLY A 90 -5.98 -16.88 -1.40
CA GLY A 90 -4.83 -17.45 -2.10
C GLY A 90 -4.87 -17.37 -3.63
N GLY A 91 -5.96 -16.86 -4.20
CA GLY A 91 -6.12 -16.66 -5.64
C GLY A 91 -6.41 -17.92 -6.45
N ALA A 92 -6.44 -17.80 -7.76
CA ALA A 92 -6.65 -18.92 -8.67
C ALA A 92 -5.45 -19.88 -8.69
N ASP A 93 -5.69 -21.15 -9.04
CA ASP A 93 -4.64 -22.19 -9.13
C ASP A 93 -3.58 -21.86 -10.17
N ARG A 94 -3.97 -21.21 -11.25
CA ARG A 94 -3.07 -20.70 -12.28
C ARG A 94 -3.23 -19.18 -12.37
N SER A 95 -2.14 -18.43 -12.25
CA SER A 95 -2.16 -17.03 -12.56
C SER A 95 -2.11 -16.84 -14.07
N GLU A 96 -3.08 -16.12 -14.62
CA GLU A 96 -3.04 -15.68 -16.01
C GLU A 96 -2.16 -14.41 -16.07
N GLY A 97 -0.87 -14.57 -16.03
CA GLY A 97 0.08 -13.46 -16.08
C GLY A 97 1.25 -13.60 -15.11
N PRO A 98 2.18 -12.64 -15.11
CA PRO A 98 3.35 -12.68 -14.25
C PRO A 98 2.96 -12.63 -12.77
N LEU A 99 3.72 -13.37 -11.95
CA LEU A 99 3.56 -13.28 -10.49
C LEU A 99 3.93 -11.89 -10.01
N ASP A 100 3.17 -11.38 -9.05
CA ASP A 100 3.56 -10.18 -8.31
C ASP A 100 4.68 -10.53 -7.32
N LEU A 101 5.90 -10.20 -7.70
CA LEU A 101 7.10 -10.37 -6.88
C LEU A 101 7.67 -9.03 -6.42
N LEU A 102 7.00 -7.92 -6.74
CA LEU A 102 7.49 -6.58 -6.43
C LEU A 102 6.83 -6.01 -5.18
N THR A 103 5.52 -6.26 -5.01
CA THR A 103 4.75 -5.74 -3.88
C THR A 103 5.31 -6.29 -2.56
N GLY A 104 5.62 -5.40 -1.62
CA GLY A 104 6.18 -5.75 -0.30
C GLY A 104 7.70 -5.85 -0.26
N THR A 105 8.40 -5.78 -1.39
CA THR A 105 9.86 -5.69 -1.41
C THR A 105 10.30 -4.46 -0.61
N TYR A 106 11.19 -4.68 0.37
CA TYR A 106 11.69 -3.68 1.32
C TYR A 106 10.61 -3.02 2.22
N GLY A 107 9.38 -3.58 2.25
CA GLY A 107 8.30 -3.06 3.09
C GLY A 107 8.00 -1.59 2.81
N ALA A 108 8.14 -0.76 3.85
CA ALA A 108 7.93 0.68 3.77
C ALA A 108 9.23 1.50 3.78
N GLY A 109 10.39 0.85 3.63
CA GLY A 109 11.70 1.47 3.83
C GLY A 109 12.45 1.90 2.57
N THR A 110 11.90 1.67 1.37
CA THR A 110 12.61 1.88 0.10
C THR A 110 13.22 3.28 -0.03
N VAL A 111 12.44 4.34 0.20
CA VAL A 111 12.94 5.71 0.05
C VAL A 111 13.99 6.03 1.10
N ALA A 112 13.77 5.65 2.35
CA ALA A 112 14.75 5.86 3.42
C ALA A 112 16.09 5.13 3.12
N ALA A 113 16.03 3.93 2.57
CA ALA A 113 17.21 3.18 2.16
C ALA A 113 17.95 3.83 0.96
N ILE A 114 17.24 4.46 0.03
CA ILE A 114 17.84 5.29 -1.01
C ILE A 114 18.65 6.45 -0.42
N TYR A 115 18.20 7.03 0.70
CA TYR A 115 18.94 8.05 1.46
C TYR A 115 20.02 7.47 2.40
N GLY A 116 20.31 6.16 2.31
CA GLY A 116 21.36 5.51 3.08
C GLY A 116 20.94 5.07 4.48
N VAL A 117 19.66 5.15 4.86
CA VAL A 117 19.19 4.60 6.14
C VAL A 117 19.18 3.08 6.05
N PRO A 118 19.90 2.36 6.94
CA PRO A 118 19.94 0.91 6.91
C PRO A 118 18.57 0.30 7.19
N LEU A 119 18.24 -0.77 6.48
CA LEU A 119 17.08 -1.61 6.78
C LEU A 119 17.46 -2.72 7.74
N VAL A 120 16.61 -2.94 8.74
CA VAL A 120 16.71 -4.04 9.69
C VAL A 120 15.67 -5.08 9.32
N TYR A 121 16.13 -6.29 8.99
CA TYR A 121 15.31 -7.39 8.54
C TYR A 121 14.95 -8.36 9.66
N TYR A 122 13.75 -8.92 9.62
CA TYR A 122 13.24 -9.86 10.61
C TYR A 122 12.69 -11.11 9.91
N PRO A 123 12.87 -12.30 10.47
CA PRO A 123 12.39 -13.53 9.83
C PRO A 123 10.86 -13.69 9.86
N ASP A 124 10.18 -12.93 10.73
CA ASP A 124 8.74 -13.03 11.02
C ASP A 124 8.04 -11.67 11.05
N ASN A 125 8.70 -10.64 10.54
CA ASN A 125 8.14 -9.29 10.47
C ASN A 125 8.63 -8.56 9.21
N TRP A 126 7.98 -7.44 8.92
CA TRP A 126 8.41 -6.53 7.88
C TRP A 126 9.69 -5.80 8.29
N PRO A 127 10.54 -5.41 7.32
CA PRO A 127 11.75 -4.65 7.63
C PRO A 127 11.41 -3.27 8.18
N ASN A 128 12.21 -2.81 9.11
CA ASN A 128 12.16 -1.45 9.65
C ASN A 128 13.40 -0.66 9.24
N CYS A 129 13.29 0.67 9.22
CA CYS A 129 14.43 1.55 9.10
C CYS A 129 15.19 1.62 10.44
N ALA A 130 16.50 1.60 10.41
CA ALA A 130 17.30 1.89 11.60
C ALA A 130 17.06 3.33 12.07
N HIS A 131 17.22 3.55 13.38
CA HIS A 131 17.14 4.90 13.94
C HIS A 131 18.42 5.67 13.59
N HIS A 132 18.41 6.32 12.45
CA HIS A 132 19.48 7.19 11.97
C HIS A 132 18.83 8.43 11.36
N TYR A 133 18.83 9.52 12.10
CA TYR A 133 18.13 10.75 11.73
C TYR A 133 19.11 11.84 11.33
N LEU A 134 18.73 12.59 10.30
CA LEU A 134 19.50 13.73 9.81
C LEU A 134 19.64 14.80 10.88
N THR A 135 20.87 15.29 11.06
CA THR A 135 21.17 16.50 11.81
C THR A 135 20.74 17.74 11.03
N ASP A 136 20.77 18.91 11.66
CA ASP A 136 20.45 20.19 10.99
C ASP A 136 21.44 20.51 9.86
N GLU A 137 22.74 20.18 10.06
CA GLU A 137 23.78 20.39 9.07
C GLU A 137 23.63 19.45 7.86
N GLU A 138 23.27 18.20 8.09
CA GLU A 138 23.00 17.22 7.02
C GLU A 138 21.74 17.61 6.24
N LEU A 139 20.67 17.97 6.94
CA LEU A 139 19.43 18.41 6.31
C LEU A 139 19.62 19.67 5.47
N ALA A 140 20.41 20.63 5.94
CA ALA A 140 20.69 21.89 5.21
C ALA A 140 21.43 21.65 3.88
N ARG A 141 22.11 20.49 3.72
CA ARG A 141 22.88 20.10 2.51
C ARG A 141 22.22 18.97 1.76
N LEU A 142 21.05 18.53 2.22
CA LEU A 142 20.38 17.39 1.62
C LEU A 142 19.99 17.68 0.18
N GLU A 143 20.33 16.78 -0.71
CA GLU A 143 19.88 16.77 -2.09
C GLU A 143 19.27 15.40 -2.43
N PRO A 144 18.39 15.30 -3.42
CA PRO A 144 17.92 14.02 -3.90
C PRO A 144 19.10 13.15 -4.36
N PRO A 145 19.24 11.89 -3.90
CA PRO A 145 20.32 11.01 -4.32
C PRO A 145 20.27 10.72 -5.83
N ASP A 146 21.45 10.63 -6.45
CA ASP A 146 21.54 10.13 -7.82
C ASP A 146 21.18 8.64 -7.85
N LEU A 147 20.08 8.31 -8.49
CA LEU A 147 19.58 6.93 -8.57
C LEU A 147 20.43 6.03 -9.46
N ASP A 148 21.22 6.57 -10.38
CA ASP A 148 22.10 5.78 -11.25
C ASP A 148 23.32 5.25 -10.48
N GLU A 149 23.75 5.98 -9.46
CA GLU A 149 24.85 5.59 -8.58
C GLU A 149 24.40 5.00 -7.24
N ASN A 150 23.07 4.96 -6.99
CA ASN A 150 22.53 4.53 -5.71
C ASN A 150 22.49 3.01 -5.55
N PRO A 151 23.23 2.40 -4.60
CA PRO A 151 23.36 0.95 -4.49
C PRO A 151 22.01 0.27 -4.17
N HIS A 152 21.16 0.89 -3.33
CA HIS A 152 19.87 0.31 -2.99
C HIS A 152 18.91 0.31 -4.19
N PHE A 153 18.86 1.42 -4.94
CA PHE A 153 18.04 1.52 -6.14
C PHE A 153 18.55 0.61 -7.28
N ASN A 154 19.87 0.46 -7.41
CA ASN A 154 20.48 -0.46 -8.35
C ASN A 154 20.12 -1.92 -8.02
N GLY A 155 20.19 -2.33 -6.74
CA GLY A 155 19.75 -3.65 -6.29
C GLY A 155 18.25 -3.90 -6.55
N LEU A 156 17.39 -2.91 -6.38
CA LEU A 156 15.98 -3.00 -6.78
C LEU A 156 15.83 -3.17 -8.30
N THR A 157 16.59 -2.42 -9.07
CA THR A 157 16.59 -2.49 -10.55
C THR A 157 17.00 -3.88 -11.05
N GLU A 158 18.06 -4.47 -10.50
CA GLU A 158 18.51 -5.83 -10.81
C GLU A 158 17.43 -6.87 -10.54
N GLN A 159 16.72 -6.73 -9.42
CA GLN A 159 15.57 -7.60 -9.12
C GLN A 159 14.44 -7.44 -10.14
N VAL A 160 14.10 -6.20 -10.52
CA VAL A 160 13.08 -5.92 -11.53
C VAL A 160 13.46 -6.55 -12.89
N GLU A 161 14.72 -6.49 -13.28
CA GLU A 161 15.22 -7.14 -14.50
C GLU A 161 15.16 -8.67 -14.42
N TRP A 162 15.49 -9.23 -13.26
CA TRP A 162 15.35 -10.67 -13.03
C TRP A 162 13.88 -11.10 -13.14
N ILE A 163 12.95 -10.36 -12.50
CA ILE A 163 11.51 -10.63 -12.55
C ILE A 163 11.01 -10.57 -14.00
N ALA A 164 11.40 -9.54 -14.76
CA ALA A 164 11.01 -9.41 -16.17
C ALA A 164 11.41 -10.64 -17.00
N ARG A 165 12.64 -11.13 -16.81
CA ARG A 165 13.15 -12.32 -17.51
C ARG A 165 12.49 -13.63 -17.06
N SER A 166 12.21 -13.76 -15.76
CA SER A 166 11.72 -15.03 -15.19
C SER A 166 10.22 -15.18 -15.29
N GLU A 167 9.46 -14.10 -15.14
CA GLU A 167 7.98 -14.12 -15.13
C GLU A 167 7.37 -13.61 -16.44
N GLY A 168 8.19 -13.10 -17.36
CA GLY A 168 7.71 -12.52 -18.61
C GLY A 168 7.07 -11.14 -18.46
N GLY A 169 7.13 -10.55 -17.28
CA GLY A 169 6.62 -9.21 -16.99
C GLY A 169 6.76 -8.83 -15.52
N VAL A 170 6.80 -7.54 -15.21
CA VAL A 170 6.96 -7.03 -13.84
C VAL A 170 5.63 -6.55 -13.32
N ALA A 171 4.90 -7.44 -12.66
CA ALA A 171 3.66 -7.09 -11.96
C ALA A 171 3.93 -6.55 -10.55
N GLY A 172 2.95 -5.83 -10.00
CA GLY A 172 3.02 -5.29 -8.64
C GLY A 172 3.55 -3.87 -8.56
N PHE A 173 3.80 -3.41 -7.34
CA PHE A 173 4.26 -2.06 -7.05
C PHE A 173 5.22 -2.02 -5.86
N VAL A 174 6.09 -1.03 -5.84
CA VAL A 174 6.90 -0.70 -4.66
C VAL A 174 6.09 0.24 -3.76
N ASN A 175 6.16 0.02 -2.46
CA ASN A 175 5.55 0.91 -1.49
C ASN A 175 6.42 2.16 -1.30
N TRP A 176 6.16 3.17 -2.12
CA TRP A 176 6.87 4.45 -2.07
C TRP A 176 6.50 5.31 -0.86
N GLN A 177 5.53 4.90 -0.07
CA GLN A 177 4.99 5.69 1.04
C GLN A 177 4.43 7.05 0.60
N GLY A 178 4.19 7.95 1.56
CA GLY A 178 3.92 9.37 1.33
C GLY A 178 5.10 10.24 1.73
N VAL A 179 5.08 11.49 1.31
CA VAL A 179 6.18 12.44 1.57
C VAL A 179 6.43 12.61 3.07
N LEU A 180 5.37 12.78 3.88
CA LEU A 180 5.50 12.91 5.33
C LEU A 180 6.10 11.65 5.98
N ASN A 181 5.63 10.48 5.58
CA ASN A 181 6.12 9.21 6.14
C ASN A 181 7.63 9.00 5.87
N ASN A 182 8.06 9.30 4.65
CA ASN A 182 9.48 9.21 4.29
C ASN A 182 10.32 10.25 4.99
N ALA A 183 9.87 11.49 5.02
CA ALA A 183 10.56 12.57 5.73
C ALA A 183 10.71 12.27 7.23
N HIS A 184 9.68 11.68 7.85
CA HIS A 184 9.76 11.24 9.24
C HIS A 184 10.80 10.12 9.45
N ARG A 185 10.96 9.19 8.50
CA ARG A 185 12.03 8.18 8.59
C ARG A 185 13.44 8.78 8.53
N LEU A 186 13.58 9.92 7.86
CA LEU A 186 14.87 10.61 7.74
C LEU A 186 15.14 11.59 8.90
N ARG A 187 14.11 12.19 9.49
CA ARG A 187 14.27 13.25 10.50
C ARG A 187 13.74 12.90 11.89
N GLY A 188 12.97 11.82 12.01
CA GLY A 188 12.34 11.44 13.27
C GLY A 188 11.28 12.43 13.75
N GLU A 189 11.04 12.46 15.05
CA GLU A 189 10.06 13.37 15.70
C GLU A 189 10.42 14.84 15.54
N GLN A 190 11.71 15.16 15.32
CA GLN A 190 12.15 16.55 15.09
C GLN A 190 11.47 17.16 13.86
N LEU A 191 11.04 16.34 12.89
CA LEU A 191 10.27 16.80 11.73
C LEU A 191 9.04 17.60 12.12
N PHE A 192 8.28 17.13 13.12
CA PHE A 192 7.04 17.80 13.54
C PHE A 192 7.31 19.17 14.17
N LEU A 193 8.44 19.33 14.87
CA LEU A 193 8.89 20.61 15.37
C LEU A 193 9.34 21.51 14.22
N ASP A 194 10.14 20.98 13.29
CA ASP A 194 10.59 21.73 12.10
C ASP A 194 9.38 22.23 11.27
N MET A 195 8.29 21.46 11.17
CA MET A 195 7.08 21.87 10.45
C MET A 195 6.39 23.10 11.08
N ILE A 196 6.55 23.31 12.38
CA ILE A 196 5.93 24.42 13.13
C ILE A 196 6.89 25.59 13.21
N ASP A 197 8.11 25.35 13.65
CA ASP A 197 9.08 26.39 14.01
C ASP A 197 9.92 26.84 12.81
N GLU A 198 10.22 25.93 11.90
CA GLU A 198 11.09 26.14 10.74
C GLU A 198 10.49 25.56 9.45
N PRO A 199 9.30 25.97 9.02
CA PRO A 199 8.57 25.34 7.91
C PRO A 199 9.32 25.35 6.57
N ALA A 200 10.30 26.22 6.39
CA ALA A 200 11.16 26.23 5.22
C ALA A 200 12.11 25.00 5.21
N LYS A 201 12.62 24.61 6.38
CA LYS A 201 13.47 23.42 6.57
C LYS A 201 12.67 22.15 6.28
N ALA A 202 11.48 22.02 6.86
CA ALA A 202 10.59 20.89 6.58
C ALA A 202 10.24 20.78 5.09
N ARG A 203 9.92 21.92 4.46
CA ARG A 203 9.60 21.97 3.02
C ARG A 203 10.77 21.54 2.14
N HIS A 204 12.01 21.90 2.51
CA HIS A 204 13.20 21.44 1.80
C HIS A 204 13.31 19.93 1.83
N LEU A 205 13.15 19.31 3.02
CA LEU A 205 13.14 17.84 3.14
C LEU A 205 12.03 17.21 2.32
N PHE A 206 10.81 17.75 2.37
CA PHE A 206 9.68 17.25 1.59
C PHE A 206 9.96 17.33 0.08
N ALA A 207 10.60 18.40 -0.39
CA ALA A 207 10.94 18.55 -1.81
C ALA A 207 11.98 17.52 -2.25
N CYS A 208 13.04 17.27 -1.46
CA CYS A 208 14.03 16.25 -1.75
C CYS A 208 13.39 14.86 -1.81
N VAL A 209 12.57 14.51 -0.82
CA VAL A 209 11.84 13.22 -0.76
C VAL A 209 10.92 13.07 -1.96
N ALA A 210 10.11 14.08 -2.27
CA ALA A 210 9.17 14.04 -3.39
C ALA A 210 9.88 13.84 -4.73
N GLN A 211 10.99 14.54 -4.96
CA GLN A 211 11.81 14.38 -6.15
C GLN A 211 12.37 12.96 -6.28
N THR A 212 12.89 12.39 -5.18
CA THR A 212 13.38 11.00 -5.17
C THR A 212 12.26 9.99 -5.46
N MET A 213 11.06 10.21 -4.90
CA MET A 213 9.89 9.39 -5.20
C MET A 213 9.52 9.49 -6.68
N GLU A 214 9.43 10.69 -7.23
CA GLU A 214 9.10 10.92 -8.65
C GLU A 214 10.06 10.17 -9.56
N ASP A 215 11.37 10.37 -9.38
CA ASP A 215 12.39 9.75 -10.22
C ASP A 215 12.38 8.23 -10.10
N GLY A 216 12.26 7.69 -8.90
CA GLY A 216 12.21 6.26 -8.64
C GLY A 216 10.97 5.61 -9.25
N ILE A 217 9.79 6.19 -9.05
CA ILE A 217 8.52 5.71 -9.60
C ILE A 217 8.58 5.73 -11.14
N ARG A 218 9.02 6.83 -11.73
CA ARG A 218 9.14 6.97 -13.19
C ARG A 218 10.02 5.87 -13.78
N ARG A 219 11.22 5.66 -13.23
CA ARG A 219 12.18 4.65 -13.69
C ARG A 219 11.64 3.22 -13.54
N LEU A 220 10.90 2.96 -12.45
CA LEU A 220 10.25 1.66 -12.23
C LEU A 220 9.14 1.42 -13.25
N HIS A 221 8.25 2.39 -13.47
CA HIS A 221 7.16 2.28 -14.44
C HIS A 221 7.68 2.14 -15.88
N GLU A 222 8.79 2.76 -16.22
CA GLU A 222 9.46 2.57 -17.53
C GLU A 222 9.89 1.12 -17.73
N ARG A 223 10.48 0.49 -16.70
CA ARG A 223 10.87 -0.93 -16.73
C ARG A 223 9.68 -1.87 -16.79
N GLN A 224 8.61 -1.56 -16.03
CA GLN A 224 7.37 -2.33 -16.09
C GLN A 224 6.77 -2.28 -17.52
N ARG A 225 6.67 -1.11 -18.13
CA ARG A 225 6.20 -0.96 -19.51
C ARG A 225 7.10 -1.70 -20.50
N ALA A 226 8.42 -1.63 -20.34
CA ALA A 226 9.37 -2.36 -21.18
C ALA A 226 9.21 -3.88 -21.08
N SER A 227 8.71 -4.38 -19.94
CA SER A 227 8.37 -5.79 -19.72
C SER A 227 6.95 -6.18 -20.19
N GLY A 228 6.21 -5.26 -20.82
CA GLY A 228 4.84 -5.51 -21.29
C GLY A 228 3.74 -5.25 -20.25
N VAL A 229 4.07 -4.75 -19.06
CA VAL A 229 3.10 -4.42 -18.00
C VAL A 229 2.92 -2.90 -17.93
N ASP A 230 1.78 -2.40 -18.43
CA ASP A 230 1.47 -0.98 -18.34
C ASP A 230 0.88 -0.61 -16.97
N TYR A 231 1.76 -0.37 -16.01
CA TYR A 231 1.42 0.07 -14.67
C TYR A 231 1.73 1.56 -14.53
N ARG A 232 0.71 2.38 -14.26
CA ARG A 232 0.84 3.85 -14.16
C ARG A 232 0.25 4.41 -12.89
N PHE A 233 -0.19 3.56 -11.99
CA PHE A 233 -0.86 3.96 -10.77
C PHE A 233 0.14 4.07 -9.61
N VAL A 234 0.00 5.14 -8.82
CA VAL A 234 0.81 5.37 -7.62
C VAL A 234 -0.12 5.52 -6.43
N THR A 235 0.19 4.83 -5.34
CA THR A 235 -0.48 5.05 -4.06
C THR A 235 0.48 5.74 -3.11
N VAL A 236 0.08 6.90 -2.58
CA VAL A 236 0.76 7.55 -1.48
C VAL A 236 0.20 7.04 -0.16
N SER A 237 1.09 6.67 0.77
CA SER A 237 0.70 6.23 2.11
C SER A 237 0.79 7.41 3.08
N ASN A 238 -0.37 7.96 3.43
CA ASN A 238 -0.51 9.11 4.32
C ASN A 238 -0.76 8.68 5.77
N CYS A 239 -0.12 7.57 6.23
CA CYS A 239 -0.36 6.99 7.54
C CYS A 239 -0.07 7.94 8.70
N LEU A 240 0.90 8.85 8.55
CA LEU A 240 1.26 9.82 9.59
C LEU A 240 0.53 11.16 9.47
N VAL A 241 -0.30 11.36 8.45
CA VAL A 241 -1.02 12.64 8.27
C VAL A 241 -1.97 12.91 9.44
N ASN A 242 -2.47 11.89 10.11
CA ASN A 242 -3.28 12.04 11.32
C ASN A 242 -2.55 12.66 12.53
N LEU A 243 -1.21 12.76 12.48
CA LEU A 243 -0.38 13.41 13.51
C LEU A 243 -0.21 14.91 13.29
N VAL A 244 -0.63 15.43 12.15
CA VAL A 244 -0.58 16.86 11.84
C VAL A 244 -2.00 17.42 11.67
N SER A 245 -2.18 18.72 11.89
CA SER A 245 -3.50 19.32 11.70
C SER A 245 -3.91 19.34 10.21
N PRO A 246 -5.22 19.34 9.89
CA PRO A 246 -5.69 19.48 8.50
C PRO A 246 -5.16 20.76 7.80
N ASN A 247 -4.89 21.83 8.56
CA ASN A 247 -4.28 23.03 8.02
C ASN A 247 -2.83 22.80 7.59
N ILE A 248 -2.02 22.16 8.46
CA ILE A 248 -0.63 21.83 8.15
C ILE A 248 -0.57 20.88 6.94
N TYR A 249 -1.42 19.86 6.88
CA TYR A 249 -1.51 19.00 5.70
C TYR A 249 -1.78 19.81 4.43
N ARG A 250 -2.79 20.66 4.47
CA ARG A 250 -3.20 21.49 3.31
C ARG A 250 -2.12 22.44 2.82
N GLU A 251 -1.35 23.01 3.74
CA GLU A 251 -0.34 24.04 3.41
C GLU A 251 1.00 23.43 3.03
N GLN A 252 1.39 22.32 3.65
CA GLN A 252 2.74 21.79 3.51
C GLN A 252 2.84 20.46 2.75
N LEU A 253 1.79 19.65 2.70
CA LEU A 253 1.85 18.28 2.15
C LEU A 253 0.95 18.08 0.92
N LEU A 254 -0.27 18.61 0.94
CA LEU A 254 -1.21 18.52 -0.18
C LEU A 254 -0.61 18.92 -1.54
N PRO A 255 0.24 19.98 -1.66
CA PRO A 255 0.86 20.30 -2.94
C PRO A 255 1.70 19.18 -3.55
N PHE A 256 2.33 18.34 -2.73
CA PHE A 256 3.12 17.19 -3.20
C PHE A 256 2.20 16.06 -3.70
N ASP A 257 1.11 15.76 -2.97
CA ASP A 257 0.12 14.78 -3.44
C ASP A 257 -0.54 15.23 -4.75
N GLN A 258 -0.84 16.52 -4.88
CA GLN A 258 -1.36 17.12 -6.12
C GLN A 258 -0.35 17.02 -7.27
N HIS A 259 0.93 17.25 -7.00
CA HIS A 259 2.00 17.16 -7.99
C HIS A 259 2.13 15.72 -8.52
N LEU A 260 2.21 14.73 -7.63
CA LEU A 260 2.27 13.32 -8.01
C LEU A 260 1.04 12.90 -8.81
N ALA A 261 -0.15 13.32 -8.41
CA ALA A 261 -1.38 13.05 -9.14
C ALA A 261 -1.37 13.66 -10.56
N ALA A 262 -0.82 14.86 -10.71
CA ALA A 262 -0.70 15.51 -12.02
C ALA A 262 0.28 14.78 -12.95
N LEU A 263 1.37 14.21 -12.41
CA LEU A 263 2.37 13.47 -13.18
C LEU A 263 1.83 12.15 -13.73
N TYR A 264 1.06 11.43 -12.92
CA TYR A 264 0.60 10.07 -13.25
C TYR A 264 -0.85 10.03 -13.75
N GLY A 265 -1.56 11.13 -13.70
CA GLY A 265 -2.95 11.26 -14.14
C GLY A 265 -3.97 10.69 -13.16
N CYS A 266 -3.55 9.83 -12.23
CA CYS A 266 -4.37 9.35 -11.11
C CYS A 266 -3.47 8.87 -9.96
N ILE A 267 -4.03 8.89 -8.75
CA ILE A 267 -3.32 8.55 -7.52
C ILE A 267 -4.24 7.75 -6.59
N GLY A 268 -3.66 6.88 -5.77
CA GLY A 268 -4.31 6.29 -4.61
C GLY A 268 -3.86 6.97 -3.33
N ILE A 269 -4.75 7.11 -2.36
CA ILE A 269 -4.46 7.64 -1.03
C ILE A 269 -4.72 6.54 0.00
N HIS A 270 -3.66 6.14 0.71
CA HIS A 270 -3.75 5.16 1.78
C HIS A 270 -3.61 5.85 3.14
N ASN A 271 -4.65 5.71 3.98
CA ASN A 271 -4.73 6.30 5.31
C ASN A 271 -4.64 5.28 6.45
N CYS A 272 -4.41 4.01 6.17
CA CYS A 272 -4.55 2.98 7.19
C CYS A 272 -5.95 2.95 7.85
N ALA A 273 -6.02 2.52 9.11
CA ALA A 273 -7.28 2.32 9.84
C ALA A 273 -7.70 3.52 10.70
N TRP A 274 -7.22 4.74 10.40
CA TRP A 274 -7.60 5.91 11.19
C TRP A 274 -8.74 6.74 10.55
N ASN A 275 -9.37 7.58 11.35
CA ASN A 275 -10.49 8.43 10.93
C ASN A 275 -10.01 9.55 9.99
N ALA A 276 -10.24 9.40 8.69
CA ALA A 276 -9.82 10.34 7.67
C ALA A 276 -10.76 11.56 7.49
N THR A 277 -11.88 11.62 8.21
CA THR A 277 -12.89 12.69 8.06
C THR A 277 -12.28 14.10 7.99
N PRO A 278 -11.34 14.50 8.87
CA PRO A 278 -10.80 15.87 8.85
C PRO A 278 -10.02 16.23 7.58
N TYR A 279 -9.62 15.24 6.78
CA TYR A 279 -8.76 15.41 5.60
C TYR A 279 -9.49 15.19 4.29
N LEU A 280 -10.70 14.61 4.30
CA LEU A 280 -11.43 14.21 3.08
C LEU A 280 -11.62 15.37 2.09
N GLU A 281 -11.98 16.55 2.56
CA GLU A 281 -12.13 17.73 1.70
C GLU A 281 -10.81 18.19 1.07
N SER A 282 -9.69 18.01 1.79
CA SER A 282 -8.37 18.30 1.26
C SER A 282 -7.94 17.26 0.23
N TYR A 283 -8.20 15.97 0.48
CA TYR A 283 -7.96 14.91 -0.47
C TYR A 283 -8.80 15.05 -1.74
N ALA A 284 -10.04 15.53 -1.64
CA ALA A 284 -10.89 15.81 -2.80
C ALA A 284 -10.33 16.92 -3.72
N ARG A 285 -9.35 17.69 -3.26
CA ARG A 285 -8.62 18.68 -4.08
C ARG A 285 -7.45 18.09 -4.85
N VAL A 286 -7.09 16.82 -4.59
CA VAL A 286 -6.09 16.10 -5.37
C VAL A 286 -6.77 15.64 -6.68
N PRO A 287 -6.23 15.98 -7.86
CA PRO A 287 -6.84 15.57 -9.11
C PRO A 287 -6.74 14.04 -9.30
N GLY A 288 -7.83 13.42 -9.78
CA GLY A 288 -7.80 12.02 -10.19
C GLY A 288 -7.54 11.02 -9.05
N VAL A 289 -8.09 11.24 -7.86
CA VAL A 289 -8.09 10.23 -6.80
C VAL A 289 -8.88 9.01 -7.28
N ALA A 290 -8.17 7.94 -7.61
CA ALA A 290 -8.74 6.72 -8.17
C ALA A 290 -8.87 5.58 -7.14
N TYR A 291 -8.19 5.70 -6.00
CA TYR A 291 -8.31 4.81 -4.84
C TYR A 291 -8.18 5.63 -3.56
N ILE A 292 -8.98 5.29 -2.56
CA ILE A 292 -8.84 5.84 -1.22
C ILE A 292 -9.26 4.80 -0.17
N ASP A 293 -8.44 4.62 0.85
CA ASP A 293 -8.84 3.85 2.03
C ASP A 293 -8.85 4.70 3.30
N MET A 294 -9.54 4.19 4.30
CA MET A 294 -9.78 4.88 5.56
C MET A 294 -10.18 3.91 6.66
N GLY A 295 -10.08 4.35 7.90
CA GLY A 295 -10.63 3.61 9.03
C GLY A 295 -12.16 3.66 9.08
N GLU A 296 -12.73 2.71 9.78
CA GLU A 296 -14.19 2.54 9.90
C GLU A 296 -14.91 3.69 10.63
N ASP A 297 -14.19 4.52 11.38
CA ASP A 297 -14.75 5.68 12.11
C ASP A 297 -14.79 6.95 11.25
N THR A 298 -14.38 6.87 9.98
CA THR A 298 -14.51 7.95 9.01
C THR A 298 -15.99 8.20 8.68
N ASP A 299 -16.35 9.44 8.36
CA ASP A 299 -17.64 9.76 7.76
C ASP A 299 -17.71 9.12 6.35
N LEU A 300 -18.25 7.89 6.32
CA LEU A 300 -18.29 7.05 5.13
C LEU A 300 -19.20 7.64 4.05
N ALA A 301 -20.31 8.30 4.46
CA ALA A 301 -21.22 8.94 3.52
C ALA A 301 -20.58 10.16 2.84
N LEU A 302 -19.85 10.99 3.61
CA LEU A 302 -19.06 12.08 3.07
C LEU A 302 -17.97 11.56 2.12
N ALA A 303 -17.23 10.52 2.53
CA ALA A 303 -16.19 9.91 1.69
C ALA A 303 -16.77 9.41 0.36
N ARG A 304 -17.93 8.74 0.38
CA ARG A 304 -18.63 8.31 -0.84
C ARG A 304 -19.01 9.48 -1.73
N SER A 305 -19.49 10.57 -1.15
CA SER A 305 -19.92 11.75 -1.90
C SER A 305 -18.76 12.49 -2.57
N LEU A 306 -17.60 12.55 -1.91
CA LEU A 306 -16.42 13.24 -2.40
C LEU A 306 -15.63 12.41 -3.42
N PHE A 307 -15.69 11.09 -3.34
CA PHE A 307 -14.94 10.16 -4.20
C PHE A 307 -15.87 9.15 -4.90
N PRO A 308 -16.85 9.61 -5.68
CA PRO A 308 -17.85 8.72 -6.29
C PRO A 308 -17.23 7.72 -7.27
N ASP A 309 -16.21 8.13 -8.02
CA ASP A 309 -15.56 7.35 -9.06
C ASP A 309 -14.30 6.59 -8.57
N ALA A 310 -13.87 6.84 -7.33
CA ALA A 310 -12.73 6.15 -6.76
C ALA A 310 -13.12 4.77 -6.24
N ARG A 311 -12.17 3.83 -6.31
CA ARG A 311 -12.25 2.62 -5.51
C ARG A 311 -12.05 2.99 -4.05
N ARG A 312 -13.05 2.69 -3.22
CA ARG A 312 -13.04 3.00 -1.79
C ARG A 312 -12.82 1.74 -0.98
N ALA A 313 -12.09 1.86 0.13
CA ALA A 313 -11.84 0.76 1.04
C ALA A 313 -11.97 1.20 2.50
N VAL A 314 -12.40 0.28 3.36
CA VAL A 314 -12.37 0.44 4.81
C VAL A 314 -11.36 -0.53 5.38
N MET A 315 -10.38 0.00 6.11
CA MET A 315 -9.38 -0.76 6.85
C MET A 315 -9.94 -1.11 8.23
N ILE A 316 -10.07 -2.38 8.51
CA ILE A 316 -10.56 -2.89 9.80
C ILE A 316 -9.39 -3.48 10.57
N PRO A 317 -8.96 -2.87 11.69
CA PRO A 317 -7.84 -3.38 12.46
C PRO A 317 -8.19 -4.70 13.15
N PRO A 318 -7.22 -5.63 13.31
CA PRO A 318 -7.44 -6.91 13.96
C PRO A 318 -8.04 -6.80 15.36
N THR A 319 -7.65 -5.77 16.12
CA THR A 319 -8.18 -5.50 17.45
C THR A 319 -9.69 -5.22 17.46
N ALA A 320 -10.20 -4.56 16.43
CA ALA A 320 -11.64 -4.31 16.30
C ALA A 320 -12.42 -5.60 16.03
N LEU A 321 -11.82 -6.57 15.32
CA LEU A 321 -12.43 -7.88 15.09
C LEU A 321 -12.51 -8.72 16.36
N LEU A 322 -11.46 -8.67 17.18
CA LEU A 322 -11.37 -9.47 18.40
C LEU A 322 -12.23 -8.91 19.54
N SER A 323 -12.52 -7.63 19.55
CA SER A 323 -13.24 -6.94 20.64
C SER A 323 -14.76 -6.91 20.47
N ARG A 324 -15.29 -7.28 19.30
CA ARG A 324 -16.73 -7.17 18.99
C ARG A 324 -17.43 -8.53 18.98
N THR A 325 -18.70 -8.52 19.34
CA THR A 325 -19.58 -9.67 19.14
C THR A 325 -19.89 -9.85 17.66
N THR A 326 -20.29 -11.05 17.26
CA THR A 326 -20.72 -11.37 15.90
C THR A 326 -21.82 -10.44 15.38
N GLY A 327 -22.79 -10.12 16.27
CA GLY A 327 -23.88 -9.20 15.92
C GLY A 327 -23.41 -7.77 15.68
N ASP A 328 -22.47 -7.28 16.49
CA ASP A 328 -21.88 -5.94 16.33
C ASP A 328 -21.07 -5.84 15.03
N GLN A 329 -20.31 -6.89 14.71
CA GLN A 329 -19.56 -6.96 13.44
C GLN A 329 -20.50 -6.95 12.24
N ALA A 330 -21.56 -7.76 12.24
CA ALA A 330 -22.56 -7.81 11.18
C ALA A 330 -23.24 -6.44 10.98
N GLY A 331 -23.62 -5.79 12.08
CA GLY A 331 -24.19 -4.44 12.05
C GLY A 331 -23.23 -3.40 11.44
N ARG A 332 -21.94 -3.48 11.82
CA ARG A 332 -20.91 -2.57 11.30
C ARG A 332 -20.64 -2.80 9.80
N ILE A 333 -20.52 -4.04 9.38
CA ILE A 333 -20.35 -4.39 7.95
C ILE A 333 -21.57 -3.91 7.13
N GLY A 334 -22.79 -4.10 7.66
CA GLY A 334 -24.01 -3.59 7.03
C GLY A 334 -24.04 -2.07 6.91
N LEU A 335 -23.53 -1.36 7.92
CA LEU A 335 -23.37 0.10 7.87
C LEU A 335 -22.40 0.51 6.78
N ILE A 336 -21.22 -0.12 6.72
CA ILE A 336 -20.20 0.17 5.70
C ILE A 336 -20.77 -0.07 4.30
N ALA A 337 -21.47 -1.20 4.08
CA ALA A 337 -22.11 -1.52 2.81
C ALA A 337 -23.09 -0.44 2.34
N ARG A 338 -23.88 0.09 3.27
CA ARG A 338 -24.90 1.10 2.97
C ARG A 338 -24.31 2.47 2.73
N GLU A 339 -23.35 2.89 3.55
CA GLU A 339 -22.81 4.25 3.54
C GLU A 339 -21.71 4.44 2.48
N LEU A 340 -20.84 3.42 2.29
CA LEU A 340 -19.66 3.54 1.42
C LEU A 340 -19.73 2.70 0.15
N GLY A 341 -20.52 1.64 0.11
CA GLY A 341 -20.53 0.69 -1.01
C GLY A 341 -20.79 1.33 -2.40
N PRO A 342 -20.24 0.76 -3.48
CA PRO A 342 -19.33 -0.38 -3.49
C PRO A 342 -17.96 -0.06 -2.88
N CYS A 343 -17.45 -0.98 -2.04
CA CYS A 343 -16.15 -0.78 -1.39
C CYS A 343 -15.49 -2.10 -0.99
N ASP A 344 -14.19 -2.01 -0.72
CA ASP A 344 -13.42 -3.11 -0.16
C ASP A 344 -13.47 -3.09 1.37
N LEU A 345 -13.64 -4.27 1.98
CA LEU A 345 -13.45 -4.48 3.41
C LEU A 345 -12.07 -5.12 3.60
N VAL A 346 -11.13 -4.38 4.17
CA VAL A 346 -9.76 -4.82 4.27
C VAL A 346 -9.44 -5.26 5.69
N PHE A 347 -9.16 -6.54 5.84
CA PHE A 347 -8.71 -7.18 7.06
C PHE A 347 -7.23 -7.52 6.91
N ALA A 348 -6.38 -6.58 7.22
CA ALA A 348 -4.93 -6.73 7.12
C ALA A 348 -4.32 -7.12 8.47
N ASP A 349 -3.05 -7.53 8.42
CA ASP A 349 -2.21 -7.84 9.59
C ASP A 349 -2.81 -8.88 10.56
N LEU A 350 -3.43 -9.91 9.99
CA LEU A 350 -4.04 -10.98 10.76
C LEU A 350 -3.00 -11.99 11.23
N GLU A 351 -3.01 -12.30 12.52
CA GLU A 351 -2.08 -13.21 13.19
C GLU A 351 -2.78 -14.42 13.80
N ALA A 352 -2.01 -15.43 14.18
CA ALA A 352 -2.44 -16.65 14.88
C ALA A 352 -3.65 -17.32 14.21
N GLY A 353 -4.73 -17.59 14.96
CA GLY A 353 -5.96 -18.20 14.45
C GLY A 353 -7.00 -17.22 13.91
N THR A 354 -6.70 -15.93 13.88
CA THR A 354 -7.65 -14.88 13.45
C THR A 354 -8.12 -15.05 12.01
N PRO A 355 -7.28 -15.37 11.01
CA PRO A 355 -7.72 -15.61 9.64
C PRO A 355 -8.78 -16.69 9.52
N ASP A 356 -8.61 -17.81 10.22
CA ASP A 356 -9.57 -18.93 10.18
C ASP A 356 -10.93 -18.56 10.77
N ALA A 357 -10.92 -17.83 11.89
CA ALA A 357 -12.14 -17.36 12.53
C ALA A 357 -12.88 -16.35 11.65
N LEU A 358 -12.14 -15.43 11.04
CA LEU A 358 -12.69 -14.41 10.16
C LEU A 358 -13.31 -15.02 8.90
N VAL A 359 -12.62 -15.94 8.22
CA VAL A 359 -13.14 -16.60 7.00
C VAL A 359 -14.43 -17.34 7.31
N ARG A 360 -14.49 -18.10 8.42
CA ARG A 360 -15.74 -18.75 8.86
C ARG A 360 -16.86 -17.76 9.10
N HIS A 361 -16.56 -16.68 9.84
CA HIS A 361 -17.54 -15.66 10.17
C HIS A 361 -18.12 -14.94 8.95
N LEU A 362 -17.25 -14.55 8.00
CA LEU A 362 -17.69 -13.94 6.74
C LEU A 362 -18.58 -14.89 5.94
N THR A 363 -18.24 -16.19 5.92
CA THR A 363 -19.03 -17.22 5.25
C THR A 363 -20.41 -17.38 5.92
N GLU A 364 -20.49 -17.38 7.27
CA GLU A 364 -21.73 -17.44 8.01
C GLU A 364 -22.64 -16.22 7.76
N LEU A 365 -22.04 -15.05 7.54
CA LEU A 365 -22.76 -13.83 7.17
C LEU A 365 -23.21 -13.83 5.68
N GLY A 366 -22.91 -14.87 4.92
CA GLY A 366 -23.18 -14.93 3.49
C GLY A 366 -22.37 -13.91 2.67
N ILE A 367 -21.31 -13.37 3.26
CA ILE A 367 -20.38 -12.49 2.55
C ILE A 367 -19.43 -13.39 1.78
N THR A 368 -19.65 -13.49 0.50
CA THR A 368 -18.80 -14.26 -0.39
C THR A 368 -17.41 -13.63 -0.41
N ILE A 369 -16.41 -14.36 0.12
CA ILE A 369 -14.99 -14.00 -0.09
C ILE A 369 -14.71 -14.39 -1.53
N ALA A 370 -15.06 -13.54 -2.36
CA ALA A 370 -15.01 -13.73 -3.56
C ALA A 370 -15.33 -13.38 -4.74
N GLU A 371 -15.84 -13.61 -5.57
CA GLU A 371 -15.85 -13.34 -7.02
C GLU A 371 -16.11 -11.87 -7.31
N PRO A 372 -15.29 -11.29 -8.17
CA PRO A 372 -15.66 -10.05 -8.78
C PRO A 372 -16.90 -10.24 -9.65
#